data_47daf1dd01dc4f2549098efa5d73e837
#
_entry.id   47daf1dd01dc4f2549098efa5d73e837
#
_cell.length_a   1.000
_cell.length_b   1.000
_cell.length_c   1.000
_cell.angle_alpha   90.00
_cell.angle_beta   90.00
_cell.angle_gamma   90.00
#
_symmetry.space_group_name_H-M   'P 1'
#
loop_
_entity.id
_entity.type
_entity.pdbx_description
1 polymer ?
#
loop_
_entity_poly.entity_id
_entity_poly.type
_entity_poly.pdbx_seq_one_letter_code
_entity_poly.pdbx_strand_id
1 'polypeptide(L)'
;FLNEQVFYATTDQKFYKLEVVGETYTLVENFDYEVHTGRQDLYFQYKHNSSNSKRIDPSITNIIDLYLVTSSYYTQYQNWIKDTTDTVVKPIEPTIDELSQAYATLQDYKMISDNLIYNSVVFKPLFGNKAAVELQGDIKVIKYANSVVSTSEIKSRVVEALNEYFTIDKWDFGDIFFFSELSAYLHKELGDIVSSVVLVPKDPTKSFGDLYEIRSAPNEIFVNSATVDNIVVIEALTPSALRTANNSGIV
;
A
#
# COMPACT_ATOMS: atom_id res chain seq x y z
N PHE A 1 -31.73 -11.18 -23.60
CA PHE A 1 -30.97 -9.97 -23.96
C PHE A 1 -29.53 -10.21 -23.58
N LEU A 2 -28.69 -10.67 -24.52
CA LEU A 2 -27.25 -10.69 -24.38
C LEU A 2 -26.77 -9.26 -24.70
N ASN A 3 -26.60 -8.44 -23.68
CA ASN A 3 -25.82 -7.23 -23.81
C ASN A 3 -24.41 -7.64 -24.24
N GLU A 4 -23.79 -6.86 -25.10
CA GLU A 4 -22.40 -7.08 -25.51
C GLU A 4 -21.54 -7.21 -24.26
N GLN A 5 -21.12 -8.44 -23.98
CA GLN A 5 -20.20 -8.67 -22.87
C GLN A 5 -18.78 -8.43 -23.36
N VAL A 6 -18.12 -7.44 -22.80
CA VAL A 6 -16.73 -7.15 -23.07
C VAL A 6 -15.88 -7.80 -22.01
N PHE A 7 -14.86 -8.56 -22.41
CA PHE A 7 -13.93 -9.26 -21.55
C PHE A 7 -12.53 -8.66 -21.73
N TYR A 8 -11.85 -8.44 -20.63
CA TYR A 8 -10.44 -8.05 -20.65
C TYR A 8 -9.57 -9.27 -20.42
N ALA A 9 -8.67 -9.56 -21.36
CA ALA A 9 -7.70 -10.63 -21.23
C ALA A 9 -6.38 -10.07 -20.70
N THR A 10 -5.98 -10.52 -19.51
CA THR A 10 -4.74 -10.06 -18.85
C THR A 10 -3.47 -10.59 -19.51
N THR A 11 -3.57 -11.68 -20.28
CA THR A 11 -2.43 -12.31 -20.95
C THR A 11 -1.87 -11.51 -22.12
N ASP A 12 -2.73 -10.79 -22.84
CA ASP A 12 -2.37 -10.01 -24.02
C ASP A 12 -2.75 -8.53 -23.90
N GLN A 13 -3.33 -8.15 -22.75
CA GLN A 13 -3.77 -6.78 -22.42
C GLN A 13 -4.78 -6.20 -23.44
N LYS A 14 -5.68 -7.05 -23.95
CA LYS A 14 -6.66 -6.69 -24.95
C LYS A 14 -8.08 -6.90 -24.45
N PHE A 15 -8.99 -6.11 -25.04
CA PHE A 15 -10.42 -6.28 -24.82
C PHE A 15 -11.03 -7.17 -25.92
N TYR A 16 -11.92 -8.04 -25.52
CA TYR A 16 -12.65 -8.94 -26.40
C TYR A 16 -14.14 -8.81 -26.17
N LYS A 17 -14.90 -8.91 -27.25
CA LYS A 17 -16.36 -9.05 -27.20
C LYS A 17 -16.76 -10.44 -27.69
N LEU A 18 -17.89 -10.91 -27.18
CA LEU A 18 -18.47 -12.18 -27.61
C LEU A 18 -19.36 -11.92 -28.83
N GLU A 19 -19.00 -12.44 -29.98
CA GLU A 19 -19.84 -12.40 -31.17
C GLU A 19 -20.45 -13.75 -31.47
N VAL A 20 -21.73 -13.74 -31.87
CA VAL A 20 -22.44 -14.93 -32.29
C VAL A 20 -22.30 -15.06 -33.80
N VAL A 21 -21.58 -16.07 -34.23
CA VAL A 21 -21.44 -16.41 -35.68
C VAL A 21 -22.13 -17.74 -35.94
N GLY A 22 -23.35 -17.68 -36.45
CA GLY A 22 -24.20 -18.84 -36.62
C GLY A 22 -24.68 -19.39 -35.26
N GLU A 23 -24.37 -20.65 -34.95
CA GLU A 23 -24.69 -21.28 -33.66
C GLU A 23 -23.49 -21.29 -32.68
N THR A 24 -22.38 -20.66 -33.05
CA THR A 24 -21.16 -20.66 -32.23
C THR A 24 -20.85 -19.27 -31.69
N TYR A 25 -20.29 -19.26 -30.45
CA TYR A 25 -19.79 -18.02 -29.83
C TYR A 25 -18.28 -17.91 -30.04
N THR A 26 -17.83 -16.77 -30.57
CA THR A 26 -16.41 -16.48 -30.77
C THR A 26 -16.02 -15.21 -30.04
N LEU A 27 -14.84 -15.21 -29.43
CA LEU A 27 -14.25 -14.02 -28.85
C LEU A 27 -13.52 -13.23 -29.95
N VAL A 28 -13.98 -12.01 -30.20
CA VAL A 28 -13.39 -11.11 -31.20
C VAL A 28 -12.77 -9.93 -30.46
N GLU A 29 -11.55 -9.53 -30.85
CA GLU A 29 -10.87 -8.36 -30.27
C GLU A 29 -11.73 -7.10 -30.49
N ASN A 30 -11.98 -6.38 -29.39
CA ASN A 30 -12.74 -5.15 -29.41
C ASN A 30 -11.81 -3.95 -29.36
N PHE A 31 -11.68 -3.25 -30.50
CA PHE A 31 -10.82 -2.09 -30.66
C PHE A 31 -11.45 -0.76 -30.19
N ASP A 32 -12.71 -0.79 -29.76
CA ASP A 32 -13.41 0.41 -29.26
C ASP A 32 -12.97 0.80 -27.83
N TYR A 33 -12.19 -0.05 -27.18
CA TYR A 33 -11.66 0.17 -25.85
C TYR A 33 -10.14 0.32 -25.89
N GLU A 34 -9.65 1.45 -25.43
CA GLU A 34 -8.22 1.68 -25.23
C GLU A 34 -7.85 1.42 -23.77
N VAL A 35 -6.72 0.74 -23.57
CA VAL A 35 -6.12 0.63 -22.24
C VAL A 35 -5.56 2.01 -21.87
N HIS A 36 -6.17 2.68 -20.90
CA HIS A 36 -5.68 3.97 -20.46
C HIS A 36 -4.27 3.83 -19.86
N THR A 37 -3.31 4.50 -20.47
CA THR A 37 -1.91 4.56 -20.05
C THR A 37 -1.76 5.38 -18.77
N GLY A 38 -1.88 4.78 -17.65
CA GLY A 38 -1.72 5.45 -16.34
C GLY A 38 -1.57 4.43 -15.22
N ARG A 39 -2.30 3.35 -15.32
CA ARG A 39 -2.15 2.16 -14.48
C ARG A 39 -2.26 0.97 -15.43
N GLN A 40 -1.17 0.21 -15.55
CA GLN A 40 -1.11 -0.93 -16.47
C GLN A 40 -2.01 -2.09 -16.04
N ASP A 41 -2.51 -2.06 -14.79
CA ASP A 41 -3.31 -3.14 -14.22
C ASP A 41 -4.60 -2.59 -13.58
N LEU A 42 -5.68 -2.56 -14.36
CA LEU A 42 -7.03 -2.38 -13.84
C LEU A 42 -7.54 -3.78 -13.45
N TYR A 43 -7.47 -4.11 -12.15
CA TYR A 43 -8.05 -5.33 -11.63
C TYR A 43 -9.51 -5.08 -11.24
N PHE A 44 -10.43 -5.74 -11.91
CA PHE A 44 -11.79 -5.87 -11.39
C PHE A 44 -11.85 -7.12 -10.51
N GLN A 45 -11.66 -6.93 -9.21
CA GLN A 45 -11.83 -8.02 -8.26
C GLN A 45 -13.25 -7.95 -7.70
N TYR A 46 -14.04 -8.98 -7.99
CA TYR A 46 -15.32 -9.18 -7.34
C TYR A 46 -15.07 -9.62 -5.89
N LYS A 47 -15.14 -8.67 -4.94
CA LYS A 47 -15.10 -8.99 -3.50
C LYS A 47 -16.52 -8.99 -2.97
N HIS A 48 -17.04 -10.19 -2.66
CA HIS A 48 -18.26 -10.32 -1.91
C HIS A 48 -17.96 -10.06 -0.43
N ASN A 49 -18.25 -8.84 0.03
CA ASN A 49 -18.11 -8.49 1.44
C ASN A 49 -19.49 -8.44 2.10
N SER A 50 -19.93 -9.59 2.63
CA SER A 50 -21.24 -9.73 3.27
C SER A 50 -21.37 -9.00 4.62
N SER A 51 -20.27 -8.68 5.28
CA SER A 51 -20.29 -8.18 6.66
C SER A 51 -20.49 -6.66 6.78
N ASN A 52 -20.11 -5.87 5.77
CA ASN A 52 -20.21 -4.40 5.81
C ASN A 52 -21.08 -3.81 4.71
N SER A 53 -21.60 -4.63 3.81
CA SER A 53 -22.47 -4.16 2.74
C SER A 53 -23.88 -3.95 3.29
N LYS A 54 -24.35 -2.70 3.27
CA LYS A 54 -25.75 -2.36 3.51
C LYS A 54 -26.67 -2.77 2.34
N ARG A 55 -26.15 -3.48 1.36
CA ARG A 55 -26.89 -3.96 0.19
C ARG A 55 -27.69 -5.20 0.55
N ILE A 56 -28.89 -5.26 0.06
CA ILE A 56 -29.84 -6.33 0.38
C ILE A 56 -29.38 -7.65 -0.25
N ASP A 57 -28.84 -7.60 -1.48
CA ASP A 57 -28.26 -8.76 -2.15
C ASP A 57 -27.34 -8.29 -3.29
N PRO A 58 -26.01 -8.47 -3.17
CA PRO A 58 -25.07 -8.07 -4.21
C PRO A 58 -25.17 -8.92 -5.49
N SER A 59 -25.85 -10.08 -5.45
CA SER A 59 -26.05 -10.90 -6.64
C SER A 59 -27.17 -10.37 -7.55
N ILE A 60 -28.08 -9.56 -7.02
CA ILE A 60 -29.23 -8.99 -7.76
C ILE A 60 -28.90 -7.59 -8.30
N THR A 61 -27.99 -6.87 -7.64
CA THR A 61 -27.62 -5.52 -8.05
C THR A 61 -26.27 -5.54 -8.76
N ASN A 62 -26.28 -5.24 -10.05
CA ASN A 62 -25.08 -5.08 -10.85
C ASN A 62 -24.45 -3.71 -10.59
N ILE A 63 -23.85 -3.53 -9.40
CA ILE A 63 -23.21 -2.30 -8.95
C ILE A 63 -21.72 -2.56 -8.77
N ILE A 64 -20.88 -1.69 -9.36
CA ILE A 64 -19.44 -1.74 -9.20
C ILE A 64 -19.01 -0.64 -8.25
N ASP A 65 -18.30 -1.02 -7.18
CA ASP A 65 -17.60 -0.06 -6.30
C ASP A 65 -16.21 0.19 -6.86
N LEU A 66 -15.92 1.42 -7.20
CA LEU A 66 -14.61 1.86 -7.65
C LEU A 66 -13.89 2.55 -6.50
N TYR A 67 -12.71 2.06 -6.16
CA TYR A 67 -11.82 2.71 -5.20
C TYR A 67 -10.74 3.44 -5.98
N LEU A 68 -10.67 4.75 -5.83
CA LEU A 68 -9.89 5.59 -6.72
C LEU A 68 -8.93 6.50 -5.94
N VAL A 69 -7.75 6.66 -6.49
CA VAL A 69 -6.72 7.60 -6.00
C VAL A 69 -6.46 8.63 -7.09
N THR A 70 -6.71 9.91 -6.80
CA THR A 70 -6.26 10.98 -7.70
C THR A 70 -4.78 11.29 -7.45
N SER A 71 -4.02 11.52 -8.53
CA SER A 71 -2.60 11.88 -8.43
C SER A 71 -2.40 13.17 -7.59
N SER A 72 -3.32 14.12 -7.70
CA SER A 72 -3.29 15.36 -6.91
C SER A 72 -3.41 15.09 -5.43
N TYR A 73 -4.41 14.31 -5.01
CA TYR A 73 -4.62 13.95 -3.60
C TYR A 73 -3.42 13.16 -3.04
N TYR A 74 -2.93 12.17 -3.80
CA TYR A 74 -1.74 11.42 -3.41
C TYR A 74 -0.53 12.31 -3.19
N THR A 75 -0.26 13.24 -4.12
CA THR A 75 0.88 14.17 -4.00
C THR A 75 0.74 15.07 -2.78
N GLN A 76 -0.45 15.63 -2.54
CA GLN A 76 -0.71 16.46 -1.36
C GLN A 76 -0.55 15.66 -0.06
N TYR A 77 -1.02 14.42 -0.04
CA TYR A 77 -0.89 13.54 1.12
C TYR A 77 0.58 13.17 1.40
N GLN A 78 1.36 12.88 0.37
CA GLN A 78 2.80 12.65 0.49
C GLN A 78 3.55 13.87 1.02
N ASN A 79 3.18 15.07 0.59
CA ASN A 79 3.76 16.31 1.10
C ASN A 79 3.43 16.51 2.58
N TRP A 80 2.19 16.22 3.00
CA TRP A 80 1.81 16.26 4.40
C TRP A 80 2.54 15.23 5.26
N ILE A 81 2.72 14.00 4.77
CA ILE A 81 3.48 12.97 5.49
C ILE A 81 4.94 13.38 5.69
N LYS A 82 5.57 13.96 4.67
CA LYS A 82 6.98 14.39 4.71
C LYS A 82 7.21 15.66 5.52
N ASP A 83 6.15 16.39 5.83
CA ASP A 83 6.27 17.61 6.65
C ASP A 83 6.48 17.26 8.12
N THR A 84 7.72 17.52 8.58
CA THR A 84 8.12 17.35 9.98
C THR A 84 7.86 18.59 10.84
N THR A 85 7.46 19.70 10.21
CA THR A 85 7.26 21.00 10.88
C THR A 85 5.80 21.28 11.24
N ASP A 86 4.89 20.38 10.86
CA ASP A 86 3.43 20.50 11.03
C ASP A 86 2.83 21.78 10.42
N THR A 87 3.47 22.30 9.37
CA THR A 87 3.01 23.48 8.63
C THR A 87 2.02 23.13 7.53
N VAL A 88 2.10 21.94 6.99
CA VAL A 88 1.21 21.44 5.94
C VAL A 88 -0.04 20.83 6.58
N VAL A 89 -1.21 21.32 6.18
CA VAL A 89 -2.49 20.77 6.65
C VAL A 89 -2.74 19.43 5.97
N LYS A 90 -3.29 18.46 6.72
CA LYS A 90 -3.71 17.18 6.16
C LYS A 90 -4.73 17.43 5.04
N PRO A 91 -4.50 16.92 3.82
CA PRO A 91 -5.45 17.09 2.73
C PRO A 91 -6.76 16.37 3.01
N ILE A 92 -7.85 16.97 2.53
CA ILE A 92 -9.19 16.40 2.63
C ILE A 92 -9.36 15.39 1.50
N GLU A 93 -10.02 14.30 1.79
CA GLU A 93 -10.34 13.26 0.80
C GLU A 93 -11.20 13.83 -0.32
N PRO A 94 -10.95 13.45 -1.58
CA PRO A 94 -11.77 13.87 -2.71
C PRO A 94 -13.22 13.43 -2.54
N THR A 95 -14.14 14.31 -2.89
CA THR A 95 -15.56 14.00 -2.90
C THR A 95 -15.95 13.09 -4.07
N ILE A 96 -17.12 12.46 -3.99
CA ILE A 96 -17.65 11.61 -5.07
C ILE A 96 -17.76 12.40 -6.37
N ASP A 97 -18.17 13.67 -6.31
CA ASP A 97 -18.31 14.54 -7.49
C ASP A 97 -16.94 14.83 -8.14
N GLU A 98 -15.93 15.14 -7.34
CA GLU A 98 -14.55 15.34 -7.83
C GLU A 98 -13.98 14.07 -8.45
N LEU A 99 -14.22 12.90 -7.83
CA LEU A 99 -13.80 11.62 -8.39
C LEU A 99 -14.54 11.32 -9.71
N SER A 100 -15.84 11.54 -9.76
CA SER A 100 -16.63 11.29 -10.98
C SER A 100 -16.24 12.19 -12.13
N GLN A 101 -15.80 13.43 -11.85
CA GLN A 101 -15.26 14.33 -12.86
C GLN A 101 -13.86 13.93 -13.32
N ALA A 102 -12.97 13.60 -12.36
CA ALA A 102 -11.60 13.20 -12.65
C ALA A 102 -11.54 11.90 -13.47
N TYR A 103 -12.49 11.01 -13.25
CA TYR A 103 -12.57 9.70 -13.89
C TYR A 103 -13.82 9.56 -14.79
N ALA A 104 -14.24 10.64 -15.42
CA ALA A 104 -15.44 10.66 -16.30
C ALA A 104 -15.40 9.59 -17.39
N THR A 105 -14.21 9.25 -17.88
CA THR A 105 -14.00 8.20 -18.89
C THR A 105 -14.38 6.79 -18.39
N LEU A 106 -14.36 6.56 -17.05
CA LEU A 106 -14.81 5.29 -16.50
C LEU A 106 -16.34 5.12 -16.56
N GLN A 107 -17.09 6.17 -16.87
CA GLN A 107 -18.54 6.06 -17.04
C GLN A 107 -18.93 5.19 -18.25
N ASP A 108 -18.05 5.05 -19.21
CA ASP A 108 -18.29 4.16 -20.35
C ASP A 108 -18.39 2.69 -19.92
N TYR A 109 -17.77 2.33 -18.80
CA TYR A 109 -17.93 1.00 -18.18
C TYR A 109 -19.29 0.76 -17.52
N LYS A 110 -20.19 1.75 -17.50
CA LYS A 110 -21.61 1.50 -17.13
C LYS A 110 -22.30 0.49 -18.03
N MET A 111 -21.72 0.19 -19.18
CA MET A 111 -22.19 -0.91 -20.04
C MET A 111 -22.13 -2.28 -19.34
N ILE A 112 -21.26 -2.42 -18.31
CA ILE A 112 -21.07 -3.66 -17.58
C ILE A 112 -21.87 -3.67 -16.26
N SER A 113 -22.32 -2.51 -15.80
CA SER A 113 -23.03 -2.37 -14.51
C SER A 113 -24.15 -1.34 -14.58
N ASP A 114 -25.18 -1.53 -13.74
CA ASP A 114 -26.30 -0.59 -13.64
C ASP A 114 -25.90 0.70 -12.97
N ASN A 115 -24.89 0.68 -12.11
CA ASN A 115 -24.37 1.85 -11.43
C ASN A 115 -22.89 1.70 -11.03
N LEU A 116 -22.16 2.82 -11.08
CA LEU A 116 -20.80 2.95 -10.57
C LEU A 116 -20.82 3.81 -9.30
N ILE A 117 -20.26 3.28 -8.23
CA ILE A 117 -20.07 4.01 -6.98
C ILE A 117 -18.59 4.36 -6.86
N TYR A 118 -18.30 5.65 -6.82
CA TYR A 118 -16.95 6.16 -6.64
C TYR A 118 -16.63 6.30 -5.15
N ASN A 119 -15.57 5.64 -4.71
CA ASN A 119 -15.09 5.68 -3.35
C ASN A 119 -13.69 6.29 -3.33
N SER A 120 -13.46 7.26 -2.43
CA SER A 120 -12.13 7.80 -2.21
C SER A 120 -11.26 6.81 -1.43
N VAL A 121 -9.95 6.86 -1.70
CA VAL A 121 -8.96 6.16 -0.90
C VAL A 121 -8.79 6.83 0.45
N VAL A 122 -8.59 6.02 1.48
CA VAL A 122 -8.09 6.43 2.78
C VAL A 122 -6.66 5.92 2.90
N PHE A 123 -5.69 6.82 3.05
CA PHE A 123 -4.32 6.42 3.31
C PHE A 123 -4.14 6.05 4.78
N LYS A 124 -3.52 4.89 5.04
CA LYS A 124 -3.20 4.38 6.37
C LYS A 124 -1.70 4.49 6.61
N PRO A 125 -1.25 5.58 7.27
CA PRO A 125 0.17 5.77 7.57
C PRO A 125 0.66 4.76 8.60
N LEU A 126 1.88 4.23 8.39
CA LEU A 126 2.55 3.32 9.31
C LEU A 126 3.87 3.93 9.82
N PHE A 127 4.22 3.60 11.05
CA PHE A 127 5.48 3.81 11.75
C PHE A 127 5.80 5.24 12.22
N GLY A 128 5.53 6.26 11.44
CA GLY A 128 5.88 7.65 11.75
C GLY A 128 4.90 8.37 12.70
N ASN A 129 5.18 9.62 13.00
CA ASN A 129 4.34 10.45 13.88
C ASN A 129 2.95 10.77 13.29
N LYS A 130 2.79 10.65 11.97
CA LYS A 130 1.50 10.84 11.28
C LYS A 130 0.63 9.58 11.30
N ALA A 131 1.18 8.44 11.75
CA ALA A 131 0.41 7.21 11.96
C ALA A 131 -0.42 7.30 13.25
N ALA A 132 -1.48 6.48 13.32
CA ALA A 132 -2.23 6.29 14.56
C ALA A 132 -1.28 5.75 15.65
N VAL A 133 -1.55 6.11 16.90
CA VAL A 133 -0.61 5.83 18.03
C VAL A 133 -0.24 4.35 18.13
N GLU A 134 -1.22 3.47 17.88
CA GLU A 134 -1.03 2.01 17.89
C GLU A 134 -0.21 1.49 16.69
N LEU A 135 -0.07 2.29 15.63
CA LEU A 135 0.69 1.95 14.43
C LEU A 135 2.06 2.64 14.36
N GLN A 136 2.37 3.46 15.37
CA GLN A 136 3.68 4.10 15.46
C GLN A 136 4.74 3.09 15.89
N GLY A 137 5.88 3.13 15.21
CA GLY A 137 6.96 2.20 15.48
C GLY A 137 8.32 2.76 15.15
N ASP A 138 9.34 2.17 15.78
CA ASP A 138 10.74 2.43 15.47
C ASP A 138 11.33 1.22 14.75
N ILE A 139 12.20 1.50 13.80
CA ILE A 139 12.94 0.50 13.05
C ILE A 139 14.36 0.46 13.58
N LYS A 140 14.68 -0.61 14.29
CA LYS A 140 16.01 -0.84 14.86
C LYS A 140 16.82 -1.67 13.89
N VAL A 141 17.95 -1.12 13.48
CA VAL A 141 18.89 -1.78 12.57
C VAL A 141 20.24 -1.99 13.26
N ILE A 142 20.79 -3.17 13.15
CA ILE A 142 22.12 -3.48 13.69
C ILE A 142 23.12 -3.37 12.55
N LYS A 143 24.01 -2.40 12.64
CA LYS A 143 25.10 -2.17 11.69
C LYS A 143 26.17 -3.27 11.82
N TYR A 144 26.75 -3.72 10.71
CA TYR A 144 27.94 -4.58 10.78
C TYR A 144 29.11 -3.85 11.46
N ALA A 145 29.84 -4.55 12.31
CA ALA A 145 30.96 -4.00 13.09
C ALA A 145 32.05 -3.36 12.22
N ASN A 146 32.25 -3.89 11.00
CA ASN A 146 33.28 -3.43 10.05
C ASN A 146 32.72 -2.50 8.96
N SER A 147 31.45 -2.11 9.03
CA SER A 147 30.87 -1.20 8.05
C SER A 147 31.42 0.22 8.24
N VAL A 148 31.92 0.79 7.16
CA VAL A 148 32.41 2.18 7.10
C VAL A 148 31.30 3.20 6.84
N VAL A 149 30.06 2.72 6.57
CA VAL A 149 28.90 3.54 6.26
C VAL A 149 28.51 4.33 7.51
N SER A 150 28.21 5.62 7.36
CA SER A 150 27.79 6.45 8.47
C SER A 150 26.38 6.10 8.97
N THR A 151 26.10 6.37 10.25
CA THR A 151 24.76 6.18 10.83
C THR A 151 23.69 6.97 10.08
N SER A 152 24.01 8.21 9.66
CA SER A 152 23.07 9.04 8.91
C SER A 152 22.75 8.46 7.53
N GLU A 153 23.75 7.91 6.86
CA GLU A 153 23.56 7.25 5.56
C GLU A 153 22.72 5.98 5.70
N ILE A 154 22.97 5.17 6.74
CA ILE A 154 22.14 3.98 7.03
C ILE A 154 20.68 4.39 7.24
N LYS A 155 20.43 5.42 8.05
CA LYS A 155 19.07 5.92 8.29
C LYS A 155 18.39 6.37 6.99
N SER A 156 19.09 7.08 6.13
CA SER A 156 18.55 7.54 4.85
C SER A 156 18.21 6.37 3.92
N ARG A 157 19.10 5.37 3.81
CA ARG A 157 18.85 4.17 3.01
C ARG A 157 17.67 3.34 3.53
N VAL A 158 17.51 3.25 4.86
CA VAL A 158 16.34 2.57 5.45
C VAL A 158 15.04 3.29 5.08
N VAL A 159 15.01 4.63 5.19
CA VAL A 159 13.82 5.42 4.81
C VAL A 159 13.53 5.30 3.32
N GLU A 160 14.55 5.31 2.47
CA GLU A 160 14.41 5.10 1.02
C GLU A 160 13.81 3.72 0.71
N ALA A 161 14.35 2.65 1.32
CA ALA A 161 13.82 1.31 1.16
C ALA A 161 12.36 1.19 1.66
N LEU A 162 12.01 1.85 2.77
CA LEU A 162 10.63 1.93 3.24
C LEU A 162 9.71 2.62 2.24
N ASN A 163 10.14 3.76 1.69
CA ASN A 163 9.36 4.50 0.71
C ASN A 163 9.15 3.67 -0.55
N GLU A 164 10.15 2.91 -0.96
CA GLU A 164 10.03 2.00 -2.10
C GLU A 164 9.11 0.81 -1.81
N TYR A 165 9.18 0.24 -0.61
CA TYR A 165 8.28 -0.85 -0.20
C TYR A 165 6.82 -0.41 -0.18
N PHE A 166 6.53 0.80 0.30
CA PHE A 166 5.19 1.39 0.37
C PHE A 166 4.82 2.25 -0.84
N THR A 167 5.43 2.00 -1.98
CA THR A 167 5.01 2.66 -3.24
C THR A 167 3.59 2.21 -3.58
N ILE A 168 2.75 3.16 -3.99
CA ILE A 168 1.32 2.93 -4.27
C ILE A 168 1.07 1.81 -5.29
N ASP A 169 2.02 1.57 -6.19
CA ASP A 169 1.92 0.54 -7.22
C ASP A 169 2.15 -0.89 -6.67
N LYS A 170 2.67 -1.01 -5.44
CA LYS A 170 2.95 -2.30 -4.79
C LYS A 170 1.85 -2.73 -3.82
N TRP A 171 0.86 -1.88 -3.56
CA TRP A 171 -0.19 -2.11 -2.59
C TRP A 171 -1.57 -1.98 -3.22
N ASP A 172 -2.43 -2.93 -2.90
CA ASP A 172 -3.84 -2.90 -3.27
C ASP A 172 -4.74 -2.46 -2.10
N PHE A 173 -5.96 -2.09 -2.43
CA PHE A 173 -6.97 -1.76 -1.46
C PHE A 173 -7.36 -2.99 -0.62
N GLY A 174 -7.38 -2.82 0.70
CA GLY A 174 -7.77 -3.87 1.61
C GLY A 174 -6.69 -4.93 1.84
N ASP A 175 -5.45 -4.66 1.48
CA ASP A 175 -4.32 -5.56 1.70
C ASP A 175 -4.01 -5.75 3.19
N ILE A 176 -3.27 -6.80 3.47
CA ILE A 176 -2.75 -7.10 4.81
C ILE A 176 -1.25 -6.86 4.81
N PHE A 177 -0.80 -6.04 5.74
CA PHE A 177 0.61 -5.80 5.96
C PHE A 177 1.18 -6.80 6.97
N PHE A 178 2.27 -7.48 6.60
CA PHE A 178 3.01 -8.39 7.47
C PHE A 178 4.38 -7.83 7.85
N PHE A 179 4.66 -7.74 9.13
CA PHE A 179 5.96 -7.26 9.63
C PHE A 179 7.13 -8.11 9.18
N SER A 180 6.91 -9.43 9.06
CA SER A 180 7.94 -10.37 8.58
C SER A 180 8.36 -10.11 7.15
N GLU A 181 7.42 -9.73 6.27
CA GLU A 181 7.72 -9.42 4.87
C GLU A 181 8.54 -8.14 4.73
N LEU A 182 8.16 -7.09 5.46
CA LEU A 182 8.95 -5.86 5.49
C LEU A 182 10.35 -6.11 6.05
N SER A 183 10.46 -6.88 7.13
CA SER A 183 11.77 -7.22 7.71
C SER A 183 12.65 -7.98 6.70
N ALA A 184 12.07 -8.96 6.01
CA ALA A 184 12.78 -9.72 4.97
C ALA A 184 13.19 -8.82 3.78
N TYR A 185 12.31 -7.91 3.36
CA TYR A 185 12.61 -6.95 2.31
C TYR A 185 13.76 -6.03 2.70
N LEU A 186 13.71 -5.42 3.90
CA LEU A 186 14.78 -4.55 4.39
C LEU A 186 16.12 -5.29 4.55
N HIS A 187 16.09 -6.54 4.97
CA HIS A 187 17.28 -7.39 5.02
C HIS A 187 17.87 -7.64 3.63
N LYS A 188 17.03 -7.83 2.64
CA LYS A 188 17.48 -8.04 1.25
C LYS A 188 18.13 -6.78 0.69
N GLU A 189 17.49 -5.61 0.89
CA GLU A 189 17.95 -4.34 0.31
C GLU A 189 19.18 -3.76 1.03
N LEU A 190 19.32 -4.02 2.33
CA LEU A 190 20.34 -3.42 3.19
C LEU A 190 21.38 -4.45 3.69
N GLY A 191 21.35 -5.69 3.19
CA GLY A 191 22.18 -6.78 3.67
C GLY A 191 23.68 -6.58 3.53
N ASP A 192 24.11 -5.58 2.76
CA ASP A 192 25.51 -5.17 2.63
C ASP A 192 25.99 -4.32 3.83
N ILE A 193 25.10 -3.65 4.55
CA ILE A 193 25.43 -2.68 5.60
C ILE A 193 24.86 -3.01 6.97
N VAL A 194 23.77 -3.80 7.05
CA VAL A 194 23.12 -4.15 8.31
C VAL A 194 23.01 -5.67 8.48
N SER A 195 23.21 -6.14 9.71
CA SER A 195 23.14 -7.56 10.05
C SER A 195 21.76 -7.98 10.54
N SER A 196 20.95 -7.06 11.03
CA SER A 196 19.60 -7.33 11.50
C SER A 196 18.70 -6.09 11.43
N VAL A 197 17.42 -6.34 11.17
CA VAL A 197 16.37 -5.32 11.18
C VAL A 197 15.22 -5.81 12.06
N VAL A 198 14.80 -4.99 13.02
CA VAL A 198 13.71 -5.29 13.93
C VAL A 198 12.77 -4.10 14.00
N LEU A 199 11.48 -4.37 13.83
CA LEU A 199 10.42 -3.36 14.00
C LEU A 199 9.85 -3.49 15.43
N VAL A 200 9.78 -2.38 16.14
CA VAL A 200 9.25 -2.34 17.49
C VAL A 200 8.18 -1.26 17.61
N PRO A 201 7.09 -1.49 18.37
CA PRO A 201 6.14 -0.43 18.65
C PRO A 201 6.83 0.71 19.40
N LYS A 202 6.45 1.95 19.09
CA LYS A 202 6.97 3.13 19.79
C LYS A 202 6.53 3.15 21.26
N ASP A 203 5.30 2.73 21.53
CA ASP A 203 4.80 2.52 22.87
C ASP A 203 5.01 1.03 23.26
N PRO A 204 5.88 0.73 24.24
CA PRO A 204 6.16 -0.64 24.63
C PRO A 204 4.96 -1.37 25.27
N THR A 205 3.90 -0.63 25.66
CA THR A 205 2.65 -1.23 26.17
C THR A 205 1.71 -1.67 25.05
N LYS A 206 2.00 -1.27 23.81
CA LYS A 206 1.25 -1.63 22.60
C LYS A 206 1.98 -2.74 21.86
N SER A 207 1.23 -3.67 21.32
CA SER A 207 1.73 -4.64 20.35
C SER A 207 1.13 -4.31 18.99
N PHE A 208 1.83 -4.69 17.92
CA PHE A 208 1.27 -4.60 16.56
C PHE A 208 0.22 -5.69 16.27
N GLY A 209 -0.45 -6.22 17.28
CA GLY A 209 -1.37 -7.34 17.18
C GLY A 209 -0.70 -8.70 17.40
N ASP A 210 -1.52 -9.73 17.67
CA ASP A 210 -1.04 -11.06 18.05
C ASP A 210 -0.32 -11.80 16.92
N LEU A 211 -0.66 -11.48 15.65
CA LEU A 211 -0.10 -12.13 14.47
C LEU A 211 0.96 -11.30 13.77
N TYR A 212 1.37 -10.17 14.32
CA TYR A 212 2.29 -9.23 13.66
C TYR A 212 1.81 -8.86 12.24
N GLU A 213 0.51 -8.64 12.12
CA GLU A 213 -0.14 -8.19 10.89
C GLU A 213 -0.99 -6.95 11.15
N ILE A 214 -1.13 -6.10 10.13
CA ILE A 214 -2.05 -4.97 10.14
C ILE A 214 -2.98 -5.12 8.95
N ARG A 215 -4.29 -5.14 9.20
CA ARG A 215 -5.31 -5.21 8.15
C ARG A 215 -5.76 -3.81 7.77
N SER A 216 -5.92 -3.58 6.48
CA SER A 216 -6.56 -2.37 5.98
C SER A 216 -8.04 -2.60 5.70
N ALA A 217 -8.83 -1.53 5.74
CA ALA A 217 -10.21 -1.56 5.28
C ALA A 217 -10.27 -1.64 3.74
N PRO A 218 -11.40 -2.02 3.14
CA PRO A 218 -11.52 -2.17 1.68
C PRO A 218 -11.19 -0.92 0.86
N ASN A 219 -11.23 0.25 1.46
CA ASN A 219 -10.89 1.54 0.85
C ASN A 219 -9.57 2.12 1.37
N GLU A 220 -8.83 1.38 2.21
CA GLU A 220 -7.54 1.82 2.75
C GLU A 220 -6.37 1.28 1.95
N ILE A 221 -5.32 2.10 1.85
CA ILE A 221 -4.00 1.74 1.29
C ILE A 221 -2.93 2.15 2.29
N PHE A 222 -1.93 1.28 2.49
CA PHE A 222 -0.79 1.57 3.36
C PHE A 222 0.17 2.57 2.75
N VAL A 223 0.70 3.46 3.58
CA VAL A 223 1.75 4.41 3.19
C VAL A 223 2.79 4.53 4.30
N ASN A 224 4.04 4.75 3.93
CA ASN A 224 5.10 5.01 4.90
C ASN A 224 5.00 6.43 5.46
N SER A 225 5.05 6.57 6.78
CA SER A 225 5.23 7.86 7.45
C SER A 225 6.46 7.91 8.34
N ALA A 226 7.29 6.86 8.34
CA ALA A 226 8.55 6.88 9.06
C ALA A 226 9.53 7.87 8.46
N THR A 227 10.23 8.57 9.34
CA THR A 227 11.31 9.50 9.03
C THR A 227 12.63 8.95 9.58
N VAL A 228 13.73 9.66 9.36
CA VAL A 228 15.05 9.31 9.93
C VAL A 228 15.04 9.25 11.46
N ASP A 229 14.08 9.91 12.11
CA ASP A 229 13.94 9.93 13.57
C ASP A 229 13.36 8.61 14.11
N ASN A 230 12.63 7.89 13.27
CA ASN A 230 12.08 6.57 13.61
C ASN A 230 13.08 5.43 13.40
N ILE A 231 14.29 5.75 12.88
CA ILE A 231 15.32 4.76 12.62
C ILE A 231 16.38 4.81 13.73
N VAL A 232 16.54 3.70 14.43
CA VAL A 232 17.55 3.54 15.49
C VAL A 232 18.64 2.60 14.99
N VAL A 233 19.84 3.15 14.80
CA VAL A 233 21.01 2.35 14.39
C VAL A 233 21.76 1.91 15.63
N ILE A 234 21.93 0.61 15.77
CA ILE A 234 22.67 -0.04 16.86
C ILE A 234 23.99 -0.56 16.29
N GLU A 235 25.08 -0.17 16.88
CA GLU A 235 26.39 -0.73 16.50
C GLU A 235 26.51 -2.16 17.00
N ALA A 236 26.98 -3.05 16.13
CA ALA A 236 27.22 -4.44 16.52
C ALA A 236 28.31 -4.46 17.62
N LEU A 237 27.97 -5.08 18.74
CA LEU A 237 28.94 -5.28 19.81
C LEU A 237 30.05 -6.24 19.32
N THR A 238 31.29 -5.80 19.39
CA THR A 238 32.43 -6.66 19.14
C THR A 238 32.55 -7.70 20.29
N PRO A 239 33.15 -8.88 20.04
CA PRO A 239 33.35 -9.87 21.11
C PRO A 239 34.10 -9.32 22.33
N SER A 240 34.99 -8.35 22.14
CA SER A 240 35.66 -7.62 23.22
C SER A 240 34.73 -6.71 24.02
N ALA A 241 33.79 -6.00 23.34
CA ALA A 241 32.80 -5.15 24.01
C ALA A 241 31.79 -6.01 24.82
N LEU A 242 31.41 -7.18 24.31
CA LEU A 242 30.57 -8.13 25.05
C LEU A 242 31.25 -8.65 26.32
N ARG A 243 32.56 -8.90 26.29
CA ARG A 243 33.33 -9.31 27.45
C ARG A 243 33.42 -8.22 28.52
N THR A 244 33.57 -6.97 28.10
CA THR A 244 33.65 -5.81 28.99
C THR A 244 32.29 -5.51 29.62
N ALA A 245 31.19 -5.67 28.89
CA ALA A 245 29.83 -5.46 29.40
C ALA A 245 29.46 -6.51 30.46
N ASN A 246 29.89 -7.77 30.30
CA ASN A 246 29.66 -8.83 31.26
C ASN A 246 30.47 -8.67 32.56
N ASN A 247 31.59 -7.97 32.53
CA ASN A 247 32.40 -7.72 33.72
C ASN A 247 31.95 -6.48 34.52
N SER A 248 31.14 -5.59 33.96
CA SER A 248 30.60 -4.42 34.68
C SER A 248 29.29 -4.70 35.42
N GLY A 249 28.75 -5.89 35.32
CA GLY A 249 27.49 -6.31 35.96
C GLY A 249 27.61 -7.13 37.25
N ILE A 250 28.81 -7.26 37.80
CA ILE A 250 29.02 -7.96 39.10
C ILE A 250 29.66 -6.98 40.08
N VAL A 251 28.83 -6.19 40.71
CA VAL A 251 29.07 -5.58 42.03
C VAL A 251 27.77 -5.69 42.81
#